data_a97e248116439177c86e598a9d6f2d75
#
_entry.id   a97e248116439177c86e598a9d6f2d75
#
_cell.length_a   1.000
_cell.length_b   1.000
_cell.length_c   1.000
_cell.angle_alpha   90.00
_cell.angle_beta   90.00
_cell.angle_gamma   90.00
#
_symmetry.space_group_name_H-M   'P 1'
#
loop_
_entity.id
_entity.type
_entity.pdbx_description
1 polymer ?
#
loop_
_entity_poly.entity_id
_entity_poly.type
_entity_poly.pdbx_seq_one_letter_code
_entity_poly.pdbx_strand_id
1 'polypeptide(L)'
;MANNKKMKKTTRSNLLMFGFVIIFWAVIQLISLTGHMTSKLNGLLIPVCAYIVMAISLNLVVGFLGELSLGHAAFMSAGAFAGIFFYTTAGQMLPKAAAVLIAFLLGGAAAGIFGILVGVPVLRLSGDYLAIVTLASGEILKNVLSALYVGKDSAGIHISLKDQFSLGLAPDGKMLIKGAMGILGIQKFSNFTVGIVLILITLAYVLNLMNSRAGRAITAIRDDEIAARATGLNLTHYKLLAFVSAAVFAGFAGVLYALNYSSLVADKFDYNLSINVLVMVVLGGMGNIFGGMIAAILLTILPEMLRGFSQYRMFIYSIVLIVMMLFNQAPALVAWRQRLVSKVKGEDRNAEKKVETADASYFEEMKNKSSEETGNEESVKEEK
;
A
#
# COMPACT_ATOMS: atom_id res chain seq x y z
N MET A 1 10.27 35.76 0.45
CA MET A 1 9.17 35.58 1.42
C MET A 1 8.15 34.49 1.06
N ALA A 2 7.89 34.17 -0.21
CA ALA A 2 6.97 33.10 -0.63
C ALA A 2 7.39 31.67 -0.20
N ASN A 3 8.70 31.41 -0.07
CA ASN A 3 9.24 30.09 0.29
C ASN A 3 8.94 29.68 1.76
N ASN A 4 8.85 30.65 2.66
CA ASN A 4 8.59 30.40 4.08
C ASN A 4 7.10 30.06 4.38
N LYS A 5 6.17 30.52 3.55
CA LYS A 5 4.73 30.19 3.68
C LYS A 5 4.42 28.76 3.18
N LYS A 6 5.12 28.31 2.11
CA LYS A 6 4.95 26.96 1.56
C LYS A 6 5.50 25.89 2.50
N MET A 7 6.67 26.11 3.10
CA MET A 7 7.25 25.22 4.10
C MET A 7 6.36 25.05 5.34
N LYS A 8 5.78 26.13 5.87
CA LYS A 8 4.84 26.07 6.99
C LYS A 8 3.57 25.25 6.67
N LYS A 9 3.06 25.28 5.43
CA LYS A 9 1.85 24.54 5.02
C LYS A 9 2.12 23.04 4.94
N THR A 10 3.25 22.63 4.38
CA THR A 10 3.68 21.22 4.30
C THR A 10 3.95 20.63 5.70
N THR A 11 4.65 21.35 6.56
CA THR A 11 4.94 20.94 7.93
C THR A 11 3.65 20.77 8.75
N ARG A 12 2.68 21.69 8.58
CA ARG A 12 1.37 21.62 9.25
C ARG A 12 0.56 20.38 8.77
N SER A 13 0.59 20.11 7.47
CA SER A 13 -0.10 18.90 6.92
C SER A 13 0.52 17.62 7.45
N ASN A 14 1.85 17.54 7.50
CA ASN A 14 2.55 16.37 8.05
C ASN A 14 2.23 16.17 9.54
N LEU A 15 2.23 17.26 10.32
CA LEU A 15 1.89 17.21 11.75
C LEU A 15 0.46 16.71 11.99
N LEU A 16 -0.49 17.11 11.13
CA LEU A 16 -1.88 16.63 11.19
C LEU A 16 -1.98 15.12 10.94
N MET A 17 -1.18 14.55 10.02
CA MET A 17 -1.18 13.11 9.77
C MET A 17 -0.64 12.32 10.96
N PHE A 18 0.46 12.77 11.56
CA PHE A 18 0.98 12.16 12.80
C PHE A 18 -0.02 12.31 13.95
N GLY A 19 -0.62 13.49 14.10
CA GLY A 19 -1.66 13.75 15.10
C GLY A 19 -2.85 12.82 14.96
N PHE A 20 -3.32 12.58 13.74
CA PHE A 20 -4.41 11.65 13.46
C PHE A 20 -4.09 10.22 13.92
N VAL A 21 -2.89 9.71 13.60
CA VAL A 21 -2.47 8.36 14.01
C VAL A 21 -2.36 8.25 15.54
N ILE A 22 -1.83 9.29 16.21
CA ILE A 22 -1.71 9.32 17.67
C ILE A 22 -3.08 9.40 18.33
N ILE A 23 -3.99 10.24 17.81
CA ILE A 23 -5.37 10.34 18.32
C ILE A 23 -6.09 9.01 18.11
N PHE A 24 -5.95 8.37 16.96
CA PHE A 24 -6.51 7.05 16.69
C PHE A 24 -6.01 6.01 17.71
N TRP A 25 -4.70 6.01 17.98
CA TRP A 25 -4.13 5.15 19.02
C TRP A 25 -4.71 5.45 20.41
N ALA A 26 -4.76 6.74 20.81
CA ALA A 26 -5.24 7.15 22.11
C ALA A 26 -6.71 6.77 22.35
N VAL A 27 -7.57 6.97 21.34
CA VAL A 27 -9.00 6.61 21.41
C VAL A 27 -9.16 5.10 21.60
N ILE A 28 -8.45 4.28 20.83
CA ILE A 28 -8.54 2.82 20.96
C ILE A 28 -7.98 2.34 22.30
N GLN A 29 -6.88 2.94 22.77
CA GLN A 29 -6.30 2.62 24.06
C GLN A 29 -7.25 2.97 25.21
N LEU A 30 -7.96 4.11 25.10
CA LEU A 30 -8.97 4.50 26.06
C LEU A 30 -10.14 3.49 26.11
N ILE A 31 -10.63 3.06 24.94
CA ILE A 31 -11.68 2.02 24.85
C ILE A 31 -11.18 0.69 25.44
N SER A 32 -9.90 0.36 25.25
CA SER A 32 -9.30 -0.84 25.85
C SER A 32 -9.28 -0.78 27.38
N LEU A 33 -8.95 0.39 27.95
CA LEU A 33 -8.91 0.61 29.41
C LEU A 33 -10.30 0.57 30.06
N THR A 34 -11.36 0.98 29.33
CA THR A 34 -12.73 0.93 29.84
C THR A 34 -13.35 -0.49 29.83
N GLY A 35 -12.61 -1.50 29.36
CA GLY A 35 -13.06 -2.89 29.34
C GLY A 35 -14.12 -3.23 28.27
N HIS A 36 -14.50 -2.28 27.42
CA HIS A 36 -15.49 -2.46 26.35
C HIS A 36 -14.91 -3.08 25.07
N MET A 37 -13.64 -3.55 25.10
CA MET A 37 -12.99 -4.18 23.94
C MET A 37 -13.52 -5.60 23.72
N THR A 38 -14.28 -5.75 22.65
CA THR A 38 -14.69 -7.08 22.18
C THR A 38 -13.48 -7.81 21.57
N SER A 39 -13.37 -9.13 21.80
CA SER A 39 -12.31 -9.98 21.20
C SER A 39 -12.24 -9.85 19.69
N LYS A 40 -13.36 -9.54 19.03
CA LYS A 40 -13.43 -9.28 17.57
C LYS A 40 -12.67 -8.00 17.19
N LEU A 41 -12.86 -6.91 17.94
CA LEU A 41 -12.16 -5.65 17.71
C LEU A 41 -10.65 -5.81 17.90
N ASN A 42 -10.21 -6.48 18.96
CA ASN A 42 -8.80 -6.77 19.18
C ASN A 42 -8.17 -7.53 18.02
N GLY A 43 -8.88 -8.54 17.47
CA GLY A 43 -8.39 -9.30 16.32
C GLY A 43 -8.32 -8.50 15.02
N LEU A 44 -9.11 -7.42 14.90
CA LEU A 44 -9.19 -6.59 13.69
C LEU A 44 -8.16 -5.45 13.67
N LEU A 45 -7.76 -4.94 14.82
CA LEU A 45 -6.86 -3.79 14.92
C LEU A 45 -5.51 -4.00 14.24
N ILE A 46 -4.95 -5.21 14.37
CA ILE A 46 -3.64 -5.52 13.77
C ILE A 46 -3.70 -5.63 12.24
N PRO A 47 -4.66 -6.35 11.63
CA PRO A 47 -4.89 -6.28 10.19
C PRO A 47 -5.11 -4.85 9.68
N VAL A 48 -5.86 -4.01 10.39
CA VAL A 48 -6.03 -2.59 10.03
C VAL A 48 -4.68 -1.88 9.98
N CYS A 49 -3.84 -2.03 11.00
CA CYS A 49 -2.49 -1.44 11.01
C CYS A 49 -1.63 -1.97 9.84
N ALA A 50 -1.66 -3.28 9.59
CA ALA A 50 -0.91 -3.88 8.49
C ALA A 50 -1.36 -3.33 7.12
N TYR A 51 -2.67 -3.23 6.88
CA TYR A 51 -3.20 -2.69 5.62
C TYR A 51 -2.99 -1.17 5.48
N ILE A 52 -2.94 -0.41 6.57
CA ILE A 52 -2.52 1.00 6.52
C ILE A 52 -1.07 1.09 6.03
N VAL A 53 -0.15 0.29 6.58
CA VAL A 53 1.26 0.25 6.14
C VAL A 53 1.35 -0.18 4.68
N MET A 54 0.58 -1.20 4.27
CA MET A 54 0.49 -1.65 2.88
C MET A 54 -0.01 -0.54 1.95
N ALA A 55 -1.04 0.19 2.34
CA ALA A 55 -1.58 1.30 1.55
C ALA A 55 -0.58 2.46 1.42
N ILE A 56 0.11 2.83 2.51
CA ILE A 56 1.15 3.88 2.48
C ILE A 56 2.31 3.44 1.58
N SER A 57 2.77 2.19 1.71
CA SER A 57 3.89 1.67 0.92
C SER A 57 3.55 1.52 -0.56
N LEU A 58 2.36 1.03 -0.90
CA LEU A 58 1.91 0.94 -2.30
C LEU A 58 1.69 2.32 -2.91
N ASN A 59 1.20 3.29 -2.12
CA ASN A 59 1.01 4.66 -2.58
C ASN A 59 2.35 5.32 -3.00
N LEU A 60 3.49 4.87 -2.45
CA LEU A 60 4.80 5.31 -2.90
C LEU A 60 5.07 4.92 -4.36
N VAL A 61 4.64 3.71 -4.77
CA VAL A 61 4.83 3.20 -6.12
C VAL A 61 3.73 3.73 -7.06
N VAL A 62 2.46 3.52 -6.71
CA VAL A 62 1.34 3.87 -7.59
C VAL A 62 1.06 5.37 -7.57
N GLY A 63 1.09 6.00 -6.40
CA GLY A 63 0.71 7.40 -6.25
C GLY A 63 1.82 8.40 -6.57
N PHE A 64 3.05 8.14 -6.10
CA PHE A 64 4.15 9.08 -6.26
C PHE A 64 5.06 8.75 -7.44
N LEU A 65 5.34 7.48 -7.71
CA LEU A 65 6.14 7.08 -8.88
C LEU A 65 5.28 6.97 -10.15
N GLY A 66 3.97 6.68 -10.01
CA GLY A 66 3.05 6.55 -11.15
C GLY A 66 3.07 5.16 -11.82
N GLU A 67 3.75 4.19 -11.22
CA GLU A 67 3.88 2.85 -11.77
C GLU A 67 2.86 1.89 -11.15
N LEU A 68 2.06 1.22 -11.97
CA LEU A 68 1.06 0.27 -11.50
C LEU A 68 1.72 -1.06 -11.08
N SER A 69 1.57 -1.46 -9.81
CA SER A 69 2.08 -2.73 -9.29
C SER A 69 0.96 -3.55 -8.69
N LEU A 70 0.79 -4.79 -9.18
CA LEU A 70 -0.19 -5.76 -8.70
C LEU A 70 0.45 -6.90 -7.88
N GLY A 71 1.77 -6.83 -7.65
CA GLY A 71 2.52 -7.84 -6.90
C GLY A 71 2.78 -7.49 -5.43
N HIS A 72 2.09 -6.49 -4.86
CA HIS A 72 2.45 -5.96 -3.54
C HIS A 72 2.22 -6.97 -2.40
N ALA A 73 1.23 -7.85 -2.52
CA ALA A 73 0.99 -8.95 -1.59
C ALA A 73 2.16 -9.96 -1.54
N ALA A 74 2.92 -10.11 -2.63
CA ALA A 74 4.10 -10.97 -2.65
C ALA A 74 5.20 -10.45 -1.71
N PHE A 75 5.45 -9.13 -1.68
CA PHE A 75 6.40 -8.55 -0.74
C PHE A 75 5.95 -8.73 0.70
N MET A 76 4.66 -8.59 0.95
CA MET A 76 4.04 -8.88 2.25
C MET A 76 4.27 -10.34 2.63
N SER A 77 4.08 -11.31 1.71
CA SER A 77 4.26 -12.74 1.95
C SER A 77 5.74 -13.09 2.21
N ALA A 78 6.66 -12.57 1.39
CA ALA A 78 8.09 -12.78 1.57
C ALA A 78 8.56 -12.35 2.96
N GLY A 79 8.12 -11.15 3.38
CA GLY A 79 8.41 -10.64 4.72
C GLY A 79 7.79 -11.47 5.83
N ALA A 80 6.50 -11.84 5.68
CA ALA A 80 5.78 -12.65 6.66
C ALA A 80 6.45 -14.02 6.87
N PHE A 81 6.74 -14.76 5.80
CA PHE A 81 7.34 -16.08 5.90
C PHE A 81 8.76 -16.02 6.46
N ALA A 82 9.61 -15.12 5.99
CA ALA A 82 10.98 -14.98 6.48
C ALA A 82 11.01 -14.55 7.96
N GLY A 83 10.23 -13.56 8.36
CA GLY A 83 10.17 -13.07 9.73
C GLY A 83 9.63 -14.11 10.71
N ILE A 84 8.54 -14.81 10.34
CA ILE A 84 7.95 -15.83 11.20
C ILE A 84 8.79 -17.10 11.24
N PHE A 85 9.43 -17.48 10.16
CA PHE A 85 10.39 -18.58 10.17
C PHE A 85 11.49 -18.36 11.21
N PHE A 86 12.09 -17.17 11.25
CA PHE A 86 13.05 -16.81 12.29
C PHE A 86 12.42 -16.83 13.69
N TYR A 87 11.24 -16.21 13.85
CA TYR A 87 10.55 -16.12 15.13
C TYR A 87 10.23 -17.48 15.74
N THR A 88 9.83 -18.46 14.90
CA THR A 88 9.49 -19.83 15.35
C THR A 88 10.72 -20.71 15.60
N THR A 89 11.85 -20.46 14.93
CA THR A 89 13.07 -21.30 15.02
C THR A 89 14.06 -20.81 16.07
N ALA A 90 14.48 -19.56 16.00
CA ALA A 90 15.51 -18.97 16.84
C ALA A 90 14.94 -17.95 17.84
N GLY A 91 13.79 -17.37 17.55
CA GLY A 91 13.19 -16.33 18.39
C GLY A 91 12.74 -16.82 19.76
N GLN A 92 12.54 -18.14 19.94
CA GLN A 92 12.17 -18.71 21.25
C GLN A 92 13.30 -18.67 22.30
N MET A 93 14.55 -18.53 21.85
CA MET A 93 15.73 -18.42 22.73
C MET A 93 16.00 -16.97 23.17
N LEU A 94 15.32 -16.00 22.59
CA LEU A 94 15.53 -14.57 22.80
C LEU A 94 14.38 -13.95 23.62
N PRO A 95 14.63 -12.82 24.31
CA PRO A 95 13.53 -12.03 24.86
C PRO A 95 12.52 -11.67 23.78
N LYS A 96 11.21 -11.80 24.06
CA LYS A 96 10.14 -11.62 23.07
C LYS A 96 10.26 -10.33 22.25
N ALA A 97 10.63 -9.22 22.88
CA ALA A 97 10.80 -7.93 22.20
C ALA A 97 11.94 -7.96 21.18
N ALA A 98 13.09 -8.57 21.53
CA ALA A 98 14.23 -8.71 20.64
C ALA A 98 13.91 -9.66 19.48
N ALA A 99 13.25 -10.79 19.75
CA ALA A 99 12.83 -11.75 18.73
C ALA A 99 11.90 -11.10 17.69
N VAL A 100 10.94 -10.29 18.12
CA VAL A 100 10.04 -9.57 17.24
C VAL A 100 10.78 -8.52 16.41
N LEU A 101 11.68 -7.74 17.02
CA LEU A 101 12.45 -6.73 16.30
C LEU A 101 13.32 -7.35 15.20
N ILE A 102 14.02 -8.46 15.51
CA ILE A 102 14.81 -9.18 14.51
C ILE A 102 13.92 -9.80 13.43
N ALA A 103 12.73 -10.33 13.79
CA ALA A 103 11.77 -10.83 12.81
C ALA A 103 11.32 -9.74 11.82
N PHE A 104 11.09 -8.51 12.30
CA PHE A 104 10.80 -7.36 11.43
C PHE A 104 11.98 -7.05 10.50
N LEU A 105 13.20 -6.97 11.03
CA LEU A 105 14.39 -6.68 10.22
C LEU A 105 14.61 -7.73 9.13
N LEU A 106 14.53 -9.02 9.49
CA LEU A 106 14.68 -10.12 8.54
C LEU A 106 13.54 -10.18 7.52
N GLY A 107 12.30 -9.94 7.97
CA GLY A 107 11.16 -9.88 7.08
C GLY A 107 11.25 -8.73 6.08
N GLY A 108 11.63 -7.53 6.55
CA GLY A 108 11.88 -6.39 5.67
C GLY A 108 13.05 -6.62 4.71
N ALA A 109 14.14 -7.21 5.18
CA ALA A 109 15.29 -7.55 4.33
C ALA A 109 14.92 -8.56 3.23
N ALA A 110 14.19 -9.62 3.59
CA ALA A 110 13.72 -10.63 2.62
C ALA A 110 12.79 -10.02 1.57
N ALA A 111 11.84 -9.18 1.99
CA ALA A 111 10.95 -8.46 1.07
C ALA A 111 11.73 -7.47 0.20
N GLY A 112 12.74 -6.78 0.74
CA GLY A 112 13.62 -5.88 -0.01
C GLY A 112 14.48 -6.62 -1.05
N ILE A 113 15.06 -7.76 -0.69
CA ILE A 113 15.82 -8.62 -1.63
C ILE A 113 14.90 -9.11 -2.75
N PHE A 114 13.71 -9.59 -2.42
CA PHE A 114 12.73 -10.00 -3.42
C PHE A 114 12.28 -8.79 -4.28
N GLY A 115 12.13 -7.61 -3.67
CA GLY A 115 11.86 -6.36 -4.36
C GLY A 115 12.95 -5.95 -5.34
N ILE A 116 14.23 -6.17 -5.03
CA ILE A 116 15.34 -5.95 -5.96
C ILE A 116 15.30 -6.99 -7.09
N LEU A 117 15.12 -8.27 -6.75
CA LEU A 117 15.11 -9.37 -7.71
C LEU A 117 14.02 -9.19 -8.76
N VAL A 118 12.82 -8.78 -8.34
CA VAL A 118 11.70 -8.50 -9.23
C VAL A 118 11.85 -7.12 -9.89
N GLY A 119 12.21 -6.10 -9.11
CA GLY A 119 12.27 -4.71 -9.56
C GLY A 119 13.27 -4.45 -10.66
N VAL A 120 14.48 -5.05 -10.61
CA VAL A 120 15.53 -4.81 -11.60
C VAL A 120 15.09 -5.19 -13.03
N PRO A 121 14.52 -6.38 -13.32
CA PRO A 121 14.00 -6.70 -14.64
C PRO A 121 12.70 -5.96 -14.97
N VAL A 122 11.78 -5.84 -13.99
CA VAL A 122 10.42 -5.36 -14.23
C VAL A 122 10.36 -3.86 -14.48
N LEU A 123 11.18 -3.06 -13.80
CA LEU A 123 11.22 -1.59 -13.99
C LEU A 123 11.84 -1.14 -15.31
N ARG A 124 12.29 -2.06 -16.14
CA ARG A 124 12.67 -1.79 -17.55
C ARG A 124 11.46 -1.81 -18.48
N LEU A 125 10.36 -2.39 -18.04
CA LEU A 125 9.08 -2.39 -18.72
C LEU A 125 8.31 -1.13 -18.34
N SER A 126 7.42 -0.68 -19.19
CA SER A 126 6.59 0.51 -18.98
C SER A 126 5.11 0.19 -19.08
N GLY A 127 4.28 0.98 -18.41
CA GLY A 127 2.83 0.89 -18.46
C GLY A 127 2.28 -0.44 -17.92
N ASP A 128 1.30 -1.01 -18.63
CA ASP A 128 0.53 -2.19 -18.17
C ASP A 128 1.37 -3.47 -18.06
N TYR A 129 2.46 -3.58 -18.84
CA TYR A 129 3.37 -4.73 -18.77
C TYR A 129 4.01 -4.88 -17.38
N LEU A 130 4.32 -3.76 -16.73
CA LEU A 130 4.87 -3.76 -15.38
C LEU A 130 3.87 -4.37 -14.39
N ALA A 131 2.59 -4.02 -14.49
CA ALA A 131 1.53 -4.56 -13.65
C ALA A 131 1.37 -6.08 -13.83
N ILE A 132 1.39 -6.56 -15.08
CA ILE A 132 1.24 -7.98 -15.40
C ILE A 132 2.43 -8.79 -14.86
N VAL A 133 3.66 -8.31 -15.03
CA VAL A 133 4.85 -9.03 -14.57
C VAL A 133 4.98 -9.01 -13.04
N THR A 134 4.60 -7.92 -12.38
CA THR A 134 4.56 -7.89 -10.91
C THR A 134 3.52 -8.84 -10.35
N LEU A 135 2.35 -8.95 -10.99
CA LEU A 135 1.31 -9.92 -10.62
C LEU A 135 1.83 -11.35 -10.80
N ALA A 136 2.41 -11.67 -11.97
CA ALA A 136 2.98 -12.99 -12.23
C ALA A 136 4.07 -13.36 -11.22
N SER A 137 4.97 -12.43 -10.89
CA SER A 137 6.00 -12.62 -9.86
C SER A 137 5.39 -12.92 -8.49
N GLY A 138 4.26 -12.29 -8.17
CA GLY A 138 3.52 -12.53 -6.94
C GLY A 138 2.95 -13.95 -6.87
N GLU A 139 2.31 -14.39 -7.95
CA GLU A 139 1.75 -15.74 -8.02
C GLU A 139 2.85 -16.83 -8.02
N ILE A 140 3.99 -16.57 -8.68
CA ILE A 140 5.14 -17.47 -8.62
C ILE A 140 5.64 -17.60 -7.17
N LEU A 141 5.84 -16.50 -6.45
CA LEU A 141 6.29 -16.56 -5.06
C LEU A 141 5.30 -17.29 -4.16
N LYS A 142 4.01 -17.01 -4.30
CA LYS A 142 2.94 -17.71 -3.57
C LYS A 142 3.01 -19.22 -3.79
N ASN A 143 3.13 -19.66 -5.05
CA ASN A 143 3.20 -21.06 -5.38
C ASN A 143 4.49 -21.73 -4.87
N VAL A 144 5.63 -21.05 -4.93
CA VAL A 144 6.88 -21.53 -4.33
C VAL A 144 6.74 -21.69 -2.82
N LEU A 145 6.15 -20.72 -2.12
CA LEU A 145 5.91 -20.82 -0.68
C LEU A 145 4.90 -21.91 -0.30
N SER A 146 3.90 -22.14 -1.15
CA SER A 146 2.93 -23.22 -0.97
C SER A 146 3.51 -24.62 -1.22
N ALA A 147 4.57 -24.73 -2.03
CA ALA A 147 5.29 -25.97 -2.29
C ALA A 147 6.48 -26.18 -1.33
N LEU A 148 6.80 -25.19 -0.47
CA LEU A 148 7.98 -25.22 0.37
C LEU A 148 7.73 -26.04 1.65
N TYR A 149 8.53 -27.08 1.84
CA TYR A 149 8.61 -27.84 3.08
C TYR A 149 9.93 -27.56 3.77
N VAL A 150 9.89 -27.19 5.05
CA VAL A 150 11.07 -26.95 5.85
C VAL A 150 10.90 -27.64 7.19
N GLY A 151 11.91 -28.43 7.57
CA GLY A 151 11.98 -29.12 8.84
C GLY A 151 13.33 -28.83 9.52
N LYS A 152 13.33 -28.97 10.83
CA LYS A 152 14.55 -28.87 11.67
C LYS A 152 14.66 -30.09 12.53
N ASP A 153 15.83 -30.74 12.50
CA ASP A 153 16.21 -31.83 13.39
C ASP A 153 17.56 -31.53 14.08
N SER A 154 18.12 -32.54 14.76
CA SER A 154 19.42 -32.46 15.41
C SER A 154 20.59 -32.26 14.42
N ALA A 155 20.42 -32.65 13.15
CA ALA A 155 21.43 -32.51 12.09
C ALA A 155 21.41 -31.14 11.42
N GLY A 156 20.26 -30.42 11.46
CA GLY A 156 20.16 -29.07 10.87
C GLY A 156 18.79 -28.74 10.32
N ILE A 157 18.79 -27.86 9.30
CA ILE A 157 17.58 -27.44 8.60
C ILE A 157 17.52 -28.18 7.25
N HIS A 158 16.44 -28.89 7.03
CA HIS A 158 16.16 -29.61 5.79
C HIS A 158 15.09 -28.85 4.99
N ILE A 159 15.30 -28.70 3.67
CA ILE A 159 14.41 -27.98 2.77
C ILE A 159 14.05 -28.90 1.60
N SER A 160 12.75 -29.00 1.29
CA SER A 160 12.24 -29.70 0.12
C SER A 160 11.13 -28.89 -0.56
N LEU A 161 11.06 -28.96 -1.89
CA LEU A 161 9.99 -28.37 -2.71
C LEU A 161 9.03 -29.44 -3.25
N LYS A 162 9.23 -30.71 -2.87
CA LYS A 162 8.48 -31.83 -3.45
C LYS A 162 7.41 -32.33 -2.50
N ASP A 163 7.80 -32.91 -1.38
CA ASP A 163 6.89 -33.48 -0.37
C ASP A 163 7.54 -33.55 1.01
N GLN A 164 6.73 -33.91 2.00
CA GLN A 164 7.15 -34.06 3.38
C GLN A 164 8.14 -35.22 3.57
N PHE A 165 7.99 -36.30 2.81
CA PHE A 165 8.83 -37.49 2.97
C PHE A 165 10.23 -37.29 2.44
N SER A 166 10.39 -36.44 1.43
CA SER A 166 11.69 -36.09 0.83
C SER A 166 12.60 -35.25 1.74
N LEU A 167 12.08 -34.74 2.88
CA LEU A 167 12.88 -34.04 3.89
C LEU A 167 13.85 -34.97 4.65
N GLY A 168 13.56 -36.27 4.75
CA GLY A 168 14.42 -37.21 5.46
C GLY A 168 14.66 -36.88 6.94
N LEU A 169 13.65 -36.30 7.61
CA LEU A 169 13.75 -35.87 9.00
C LEU A 169 13.96 -37.06 9.94
N ALA A 170 14.85 -36.88 10.92
CA ALA A 170 14.99 -37.81 12.04
C ALA A 170 13.67 -37.92 12.85
N PRO A 171 13.47 -38.99 13.66
CA PRO A 171 12.24 -39.18 14.44
C PRO A 171 11.89 -38.05 15.41
N ASP A 172 12.88 -37.24 15.82
CA ASP A 172 12.77 -36.07 16.69
C ASP A 172 12.59 -34.76 15.91
N GLY A 173 12.63 -34.82 14.58
CA GLY A 173 12.53 -33.66 13.72
C GLY A 173 11.17 -32.94 13.77
N LYS A 174 11.18 -31.63 13.89
CA LYS A 174 10.00 -30.76 13.86
C LYS A 174 9.83 -30.11 12.49
N MET A 175 8.65 -30.27 11.90
CA MET A 175 8.29 -29.53 10.69
C MET A 175 7.95 -28.09 11.03
N LEU A 176 8.59 -27.14 10.35
CA LEU A 176 8.40 -25.71 10.51
C LEU A 176 7.44 -25.16 9.46
N ILE A 177 7.66 -25.49 8.19
CA ILE A 177 6.80 -25.11 7.06
C ILE A 177 6.27 -26.41 6.43
N LYS A 178 4.95 -26.49 6.27
CA LYS A 178 4.24 -27.68 5.80
C LYS A 178 3.60 -27.47 4.42
N GLY A 179 4.35 -26.96 3.47
CA GLY A 179 3.84 -26.71 2.12
C GLY A 179 2.58 -25.83 2.13
N ALA A 180 1.50 -26.28 1.52
CA ALA A 180 0.23 -25.55 1.43
C ALA A 180 -0.40 -25.21 2.80
N MET A 181 -0.12 -25.96 3.86
CA MET A 181 -0.55 -25.64 5.22
C MET A 181 0.25 -24.50 5.86
N GLY A 182 1.39 -24.14 5.28
CA GLY A 182 2.26 -23.05 5.73
C GLY A 182 2.91 -23.30 7.08
N ILE A 183 3.04 -22.27 7.89
CA ILE A 183 3.63 -22.30 9.24
C ILE A 183 2.50 -22.39 10.25
N LEU A 184 2.54 -23.41 11.13
CA LEU A 184 1.55 -23.66 12.17
C LEU A 184 2.15 -23.44 13.56
N GLY A 185 1.30 -23.14 14.55
CA GLY A 185 1.72 -23.02 15.95
C GLY A 185 2.49 -21.75 16.26
N ILE A 186 2.25 -20.68 15.52
CA ILE A 186 2.86 -19.36 15.78
C ILE A 186 2.35 -18.84 17.12
N GLN A 187 3.27 -18.51 18.03
CA GLN A 187 2.93 -17.80 19.26
C GLN A 187 2.52 -16.38 18.93
N LYS A 188 1.25 -16.06 19.18
CA LYS A 188 0.74 -14.70 18.91
C LYS A 188 1.48 -13.69 19.76
N PHE A 189 2.02 -12.68 19.09
CA PHE A 189 2.58 -11.48 19.72
C PHE A 189 1.97 -10.25 19.05
N SER A 190 0.65 -10.16 19.12
CA SER A 190 -0.06 -9.05 18.51
C SER A 190 -0.27 -7.94 19.52
N ASN A 191 0.46 -6.86 19.38
CA ASN A 191 0.31 -5.66 20.17
C ASN A 191 -0.08 -4.51 19.24
N PHE A 192 -1.25 -3.93 19.45
CA PHE A 192 -1.73 -2.79 18.66
C PHE A 192 -0.73 -1.63 18.65
N THR A 193 -0.06 -1.40 19.79
CA THR A 193 0.99 -0.38 19.89
C THR A 193 2.14 -0.59 18.92
N VAL A 194 2.57 -1.85 18.69
CA VAL A 194 3.61 -2.18 17.69
C VAL A 194 3.13 -1.82 16.29
N GLY A 195 1.86 -2.08 15.97
CA GLY A 195 1.27 -1.69 14.69
C GLY A 195 1.27 -0.18 14.48
N ILE A 196 0.90 0.59 15.49
CA ILE A 196 0.92 2.07 15.44
C ILE A 196 2.34 2.61 15.28
N VAL A 197 3.32 2.06 16.02
CA VAL A 197 4.73 2.45 15.88
C VAL A 197 5.20 2.18 14.45
N LEU A 198 4.83 1.05 13.85
CA LEU A 198 5.17 0.73 12.48
C LEU A 198 4.54 1.73 11.48
N ILE A 199 3.28 2.11 11.68
CA ILE A 199 2.60 3.14 10.86
C ILE A 199 3.37 4.47 10.97
N LEU A 200 3.75 4.89 12.18
CA LEU A 200 4.48 6.14 12.39
C LEU A 200 5.86 6.12 11.72
N ILE A 201 6.59 5.00 11.80
CA ILE A 201 7.88 4.81 11.13
C ILE A 201 7.71 4.88 9.60
N THR A 202 6.72 4.16 9.07
CA THR A 202 6.42 4.14 7.62
C THR A 202 6.04 5.53 7.13
N LEU A 203 5.17 6.22 7.86
CA LEU A 203 4.73 7.58 7.55
C LEU A 203 5.90 8.56 7.58
N ALA A 204 6.74 8.50 8.62
CA ALA A 204 7.92 9.33 8.76
C ALA A 204 8.91 9.11 7.59
N TYR A 205 9.16 7.85 7.23
CA TYR A 205 10.04 7.52 6.11
C TYR A 205 9.50 8.05 4.79
N VAL A 206 8.23 7.75 4.45
CA VAL A 206 7.63 8.15 3.16
C VAL A 206 7.54 9.66 3.04
N LEU A 207 7.11 10.38 4.09
CA LEU A 207 7.06 11.84 4.09
C LEU A 207 8.45 12.47 3.95
N ASN A 208 9.46 11.91 4.63
CA ASN A 208 10.82 12.41 4.54
C ASN A 208 11.43 12.12 3.15
N LEU A 209 11.20 10.93 2.61
CA LEU A 209 11.62 10.57 1.26
C LEU A 209 11.01 11.52 0.22
N MET A 210 9.69 11.77 0.29
CA MET A 210 9.00 12.62 -0.69
C MET A 210 9.43 14.10 -0.58
N ASN A 211 9.80 14.57 0.61
CA ASN A 211 10.32 15.92 0.79
C ASN A 211 11.82 16.06 0.42
N SER A 212 12.53 14.95 0.18
CA SER A 212 13.94 14.90 -0.18
C SER A 212 14.22 15.24 -1.65
N ARG A 213 15.50 15.26 -2.05
CA ARG A 213 15.90 15.39 -3.46
C ARG A 213 15.44 14.16 -4.27
N ALA A 214 15.51 12.97 -3.68
CA ALA A 214 15.05 11.74 -4.32
C ALA A 214 13.53 11.75 -4.58
N GLY A 215 12.73 12.24 -3.65
CA GLY A 215 11.27 12.36 -3.84
C GLY A 215 10.91 13.31 -4.99
N ARG A 216 11.63 14.42 -5.13
CA ARG A 216 11.42 15.33 -6.27
C ARG A 216 11.80 14.68 -7.60
N ALA A 217 12.87 13.87 -7.64
CA ALA A 217 13.24 13.09 -8.83
C ALA A 217 12.17 12.04 -9.16
N ILE A 218 11.64 11.33 -8.16
CA ILE A 218 10.55 10.35 -8.33
C ILE A 218 9.31 11.01 -8.93
N THR A 219 8.89 12.16 -8.41
CA THR A 219 7.72 12.89 -8.96
C THR A 219 7.98 13.45 -10.35
N ALA A 220 9.19 13.93 -10.65
CA ALA A 220 9.55 14.36 -12.00
C ALA A 220 9.49 13.23 -13.02
N ILE A 221 9.91 12.01 -12.64
CA ILE A 221 9.82 10.81 -13.49
C ILE A 221 8.36 10.45 -13.76
N ARG A 222 7.49 10.56 -12.76
CA ARG A 222 6.05 10.33 -12.93
C ARG A 222 5.41 11.32 -13.89
N ASP A 223 5.79 12.60 -13.80
CA ASP A 223 5.15 13.66 -14.58
C ASP A 223 5.58 13.60 -16.06
N ASP A 224 6.88 13.36 -16.35
CA ASP A 224 7.41 13.11 -17.70
C ASP A 224 8.74 12.35 -17.62
N GLU A 225 8.72 11.08 -18.01
CA GLU A 225 9.90 10.21 -18.00
C GLU A 225 10.96 10.64 -19.02
N ILE A 226 10.54 11.15 -20.19
CA ILE A 226 11.45 11.56 -21.27
C ILE A 226 12.18 12.82 -20.87
N ALA A 227 11.45 13.81 -20.35
CA ALA A 227 12.04 15.06 -19.85
C ALA A 227 12.97 14.81 -18.66
N ALA A 228 12.59 13.94 -17.73
CA ALA A 228 13.43 13.57 -16.59
C ALA A 228 14.75 12.93 -17.06
N ARG A 229 14.71 12.06 -18.08
CA ARG A 229 15.89 11.46 -18.68
C ARG A 229 16.78 12.50 -19.35
N ALA A 230 16.19 13.45 -20.07
CA ALA A 230 16.92 14.54 -20.76
C ALA A 230 17.66 15.45 -19.76
N THR A 231 17.17 15.60 -18.53
CA THR A 231 17.86 16.36 -17.45
C THR A 231 18.97 15.57 -16.77
N GLY A 232 19.29 14.32 -17.23
CA GLY A 232 20.36 13.49 -16.69
C GLY A 232 19.98 12.67 -15.45
N LEU A 233 18.68 12.57 -15.10
CA LEU A 233 18.25 11.72 -13.99
C LEU A 233 18.38 10.23 -14.34
N ASN A 234 18.94 9.45 -13.41
CA ASN A 234 18.99 7.99 -13.54
C ASN A 234 17.64 7.39 -13.14
N LEU A 235 16.78 7.15 -14.12
CA LEU A 235 15.41 6.67 -13.95
C LEU A 235 15.37 5.36 -13.16
N THR A 236 16.19 4.39 -13.58
CA THR A 236 16.22 3.04 -12.95
C THR A 236 16.57 3.11 -11.48
N HIS A 237 17.50 3.97 -11.10
CA HIS A 237 17.90 4.15 -9.69
C HIS A 237 16.73 4.67 -8.83
N TYR A 238 16.05 5.72 -9.28
CA TYR A 238 14.95 6.32 -8.50
C TYR A 238 13.68 5.47 -8.50
N LYS A 239 13.36 4.81 -9.63
CA LYS A 239 12.27 3.82 -9.71
C LYS A 239 12.54 2.66 -8.76
N LEU A 240 13.75 2.09 -8.79
CA LEU A 240 14.14 0.98 -7.92
C LEU A 240 14.14 1.38 -6.43
N LEU A 241 14.62 2.58 -6.11
CA LEU A 241 14.60 3.10 -4.74
C LEU A 241 13.17 3.17 -4.18
N ALA A 242 12.22 3.71 -4.95
CA ALA A 242 10.82 3.76 -4.53
C ALA A 242 10.21 2.35 -4.38
N PHE A 243 10.46 1.47 -5.36
CA PHE A 243 9.93 0.12 -5.42
C PHE A 243 10.45 -0.77 -4.27
N VAL A 244 11.76 -0.77 -4.03
CA VAL A 244 12.39 -1.55 -2.95
C VAL A 244 11.98 -1.00 -1.58
N SER A 245 11.93 0.31 -1.42
CA SER A 245 11.42 0.91 -0.16
C SER A 245 10.00 0.46 0.14
N ALA A 246 9.12 0.47 -0.87
CA ALA A 246 7.74 0.00 -0.73
C ALA A 246 7.70 -1.50 -0.38
N ALA A 247 8.53 -2.33 -1.01
CA ALA A 247 8.64 -3.75 -0.72
C ALA A 247 9.08 -4.04 0.72
N VAL A 248 10.07 -3.29 1.25
CA VAL A 248 10.52 -3.43 2.65
C VAL A 248 9.38 -3.15 3.63
N PHE A 249 8.64 -2.07 3.44
CA PHE A 249 7.50 -1.75 4.32
C PHE A 249 6.34 -2.73 4.17
N ALA A 250 6.09 -3.24 2.97
CA ALA A 250 5.15 -4.35 2.77
C ALA A 250 5.59 -5.61 3.51
N GLY A 251 6.90 -5.90 3.55
CA GLY A 251 7.47 -6.98 4.34
C GLY A 251 7.25 -6.80 5.85
N PHE A 252 7.45 -5.59 6.36
CA PHE A 252 7.13 -5.27 7.77
C PHE A 252 5.64 -5.46 8.07
N ALA A 253 4.76 -5.00 7.18
CA ALA A 253 3.31 -5.23 7.31
C ALA A 253 2.98 -6.74 7.35
N GLY A 254 3.71 -7.53 6.56
CA GLY A 254 3.58 -8.99 6.53
C GLY A 254 3.95 -9.65 7.86
N VAL A 255 5.06 -9.26 8.46
CA VAL A 255 5.45 -9.76 9.79
C VAL A 255 4.41 -9.39 10.85
N LEU A 256 3.97 -8.11 10.86
CA LEU A 256 2.94 -7.65 11.78
C LEU A 256 1.64 -8.45 11.64
N TYR A 257 1.20 -8.65 10.40
CA TYR A 257 0.01 -9.43 10.09
C TYR A 257 0.14 -10.88 10.57
N ALA A 258 1.27 -11.52 10.28
CA ALA A 258 1.51 -12.92 10.61
C ALA A 258 1.59 -13.18 12.12
N LEU A 259 2.16 -12.27 12.91
CA LEU A 259 2.21 -12.36 14.37
C LEU A 259 0.82 -12.28 15.05
N ASN A 260 -0.21 -11.88 14.33
CA ASN A 260 -1.59 -11.85 14.83
C ASN A 260 -2.31 -13.20 14.75
N TYR A 261 -1.82 -14.08 13.88
CA TYR A 261 -2.46 -15.38 13.62
C TYR A 261 -1.63 -16.54 14.16
N SER A 262 -2.29 -17.65 14.51
CA SER A 262 -1.62 -18.89 14.93
C SER A 262 -1.14 -19.73 13.75
N SER A 263 -1.56 -19.40 12.54
CA SER A 263 -1.15 -20.06 11.29
C SER A 263 -0.95 -19.05 10.18
N LEU A 264 0.08 -19.25 9.37
CA LEU A 264 0.42 -18.45 8.22
C LEU A 264 0.41 -19.31 6.97
N VAL A 265 -0.55 -19.06 6.08
CA VAL A 265 -0.75 -19.81 4.83
C VAL A 265 -0.45 -18.92 3.65
N ALA A 266 0.27 -19.40 2.64
CA ALA A 266 0.67 -18.63 1.47
C ALA A 266 -0.52 -18.16 0.62
N ASP A 267 -1.59 -18.94 0.54
CA ASP A 267 -2.80 -18.64 -0.23
C ASP A 267 -3.52 -17.36 0.21
N LYS A 268 -3.26 -16.88 1.44
CA LYS A 268 -3.80 -15.58 1.89
C LYS A 268 -3.16 -14.36 1.21
N PHE A 269 -2.03 -14.54 0.57
CA PHE A 269 -1.27 -13.49 -0.10
C PHE A 269 -1.41 -13.59 -1.63
N ASP A 270 -2.61 -13.82 -2.08
CA ASP A 270 -2.97 -13.92 -3.49
C ASP A 270 -3.05 -12.55 -4.18
N TYR A 271 -3.31 -12.57 -5.49
CA TYR A 271 -3.50 -11.36 -6.28
C TYR A 271 -4.71 -10.52 -5.81
N ASN A 272 -5.74 -11.15 -5.21
CA ASN A 272 -6.91 -10.43 -4.68
C ASN A 272 -6.49 -9.51 -3.54
N LEU A 273 -5.55 -9.92 -2.70
CA LEU A 273 -5.00 -9.05 -1.66
C LEU A 273 -4.28 -7.83 -2.25
N SER A 274 -3.48 -8.03 -3.31
CA SER A 274 -2.83 -6.92 -4.01
C SER A 274 -3.84 -5.94 -4.60
N ILE A 275 -4.89 -6.45 -5.26
CA ILE A 275 -5.97 -5.63 -5.80
C ILE A 275 -6.71 -4.86 -4.68
N ASN A 276 -7.03 -5.52 -3.56
CA ASN A 276 -7.67 -4.84 -2.43
C ASN A 276 -6.84 -3.67 -1.89
N VAL A 277 -5.51 -3.86 -1.75
CA VAL A 277 -4.63 -2.77 -1.32
C VAL A 277 -4.54 -1.66 -2.38
N LEU A 278 -4.52 -2.02 -3.67
CA LEU A 278 -4.59 -1.03 -4.76
C LEU A 278 -5.88 -0.21 -4.70
N VAL A 279 -7.02 -0.88 -4.48
CA VAL A 279 -8.32 -0.21 -4.31
C VAL A 279 -8.28 0.77 -3.13
N MET A 280 -7.64 0.41 -1.99
CA MET A 280 -7.46 1.32 -0.85
C MET A 280 -6.68 2.59 -1.26
N VAL A 281 -5.62 2.44 -2.07
CA VAL A 281 -4.81 3.57 -2.54
C VAL A 281 -5.58 4.44 -3.54
N VAL A 282 -6.27 3.82 -4.51
CA VAL A 282 -7.05 4.54 -5.54
C VAL A 282 -8.23 5.27 -4.91
N LEU A 283 -8.98 4.63 -4.02
CA LEU A 283 -10.10 5.26 -3.29
C LEU A 283 -9.62 6.39 -2.36
N GLY A 284 -8.46 6.21 -1.72
CA GLY A 284 -7.85 7.25 -0.90
C GLY A 284 -7.31 8.44 -1.71
N GLY A 285 -7.18 8.25 -3.02
CA GLY A 285 -6.57 9.20 -3.97
C GLY A 285 -5.07 8.95 -4.11
N MET A 286 -4.66 8.61 -5.33
CA MET A 286 -3.25 8.39 -5.68
C MET A 286 -2.40 9.61 -5.30
N GLY A 287 -1.28 9.37 -4.59
CA GLY A 287 -0.41 10.43 -4.07
C GLY A 287 -0.91 11.09 -2.78
N ASN A 288 -2.10 10.74 -2.29
CA ASN A 288 -2.63 11.24 -1.02
C ASN A 288 -2.50 10.18 0.09
N ILE A 289 -1.47 10.32 0.93
CA ILE A 289 -1.19 9.37 2.02
C ILE A 289 -2.34 9.34 3.03
N PHE A 290 -2.88 10.51 3.41
CA PHE A 290 -3.95 10.60 4.40
C PHE A 290 -5.24 9.92 3.92
N GLY A 291 -5.61 10.15 2.67
CA GLY A 291 -6.76 9.48 2.05
C GLY A 291 -6.58 7.96 2.00
N GLY A 292 -5.37 7.49 1.62
CA GLY A 292 -5.03 6.06 1.61
C GLY A 292 -5.15 5.40 2.99
N MET A 293 -4.72 6.08 4.07
CA MET A 293 -4.89 5.58 5.44
C MET A 293 -6.36 5.44 5.82
N ILE A 294 -7.19 6.44 5.53
CA ILE A 294 -8.63 6.40 5.82
C ILE A 294 -9.31 5.30 5.02
N ALA A 295 -9.00 5.18 3.73
CA ALA A 295 -9.55 4.13 2.88
C ALA A 295 -9.15 2.73 3.38
N ALA A 296 -7.90 2.54 3.82
CA ALA A 296 -7.44 1.28 4.40
C ALA A 296 -8.22 0.91 5.67
N ILE A 297 -8.43 1.86 6.59
CA ILE A 297 -9.23 1.64 7.80
C ILE A 297 -10.66 1.23 7.40
N LEU A 298 -11.30 2.01 6.53
CA LEU A 298 -12.69 1.83 6.17
C LEU A 298 -12.91 0.51 5.44
N LEU A 299 -12.08 0.20 4.43
CA LEU A 299 -12.21 -1.04 3.64
C LEU A 299 -11.83 -2.29 4.42
N THR A 300 -11.03 -2.19 5.48
CA THR A 300 -10.72 -3.32 6.35
C THR A 300 -11.84 -3.58 7.36
N ILE A 301 -12.46 -2.52 7.89
CA ILE A 301 -13.52 -2.64 8.89
C ILE A 301 -14.86 -3.00 8.24
N LEU A 302 -15.16 -2.47 7.06
CA LEU A 302 -16.44 -2.62 6.37
C LEU A 302 -16.88 -4.08 6.17
N PRO A 303 -16.05 -5.02 5.66
CA PRO A 303 -16.45 -6.42 5.51
C PRO A 303 -16.77 -7.10 6.84
N GLU A 304 -16.13 -6.70 7.94
CA GLU A 304 -16.38 -7.26 9.26
C GLU A 304 -17.67 -6.72 9.87
N MET A 305 -18.00 -5.45 9.65
CA MET A 305 -19.30 -4.89 10.03
C MET A 305 -20.45 -5.57 9.28
N LEU A 306 -20.23 -5.89 8.01
CA LEU A 306 -21.20 -6.59 7.16
C LEU A 306 -21.32 -8.10 7.44
N ARG A 307 -20.56 -8.63 8.40
CA ARG A 307 -20.54 -10.07 8.73
C ARG A 307 -21.91 -10.60 9.18
N GLY A 308 -22.77 -9.72 9.73
CA GLY A 308 -24.15 -10.05 10.07
C GLY A 308 -25.03 -10.40 8.85
N PHE A 309 -24.66 -9.94 7.65
CA PHE A 309 -25.37 -10.19 6.39
C PHE A 309 -24.73 -11.31 5.57
N SER A 310 -24.38 -12.43 6.17
CA SER A 310 -23.49 -13.49 5.70
C SER A 310 -23.52 -13.79 4.19
N GLN A 311 -24.69 -13.94 3.58
CA GLN A 311 -24.85 -14.25 2.13
C GLN A 311 -24.67 -13.05 1.22
N TYR A 312 -25.06 -11.85 1.67
CA TYR A 312 -25.03 -10.63 0.85
C TYR A 312 -23.78 -9.77 1.09
N ARG A 313 -22.88 -10.18 1.99
CA ARG A 313 -21.72 -9.40 2.40
C ARG A 313 -20.85 -8.95 1.23
N MET A 314 -20.50 -9.86 0.32
CA MET A 314 -19.67 -9.55 -0.85
C MET A 314 -20.39 -8.64 -1.85
N PHE A 315 -21.69 -8.85 -2.03
CA PHE A 315 -22.50 -8.02 -2.90
C PHE A 315 -22.63 -6.59 -2.39
N ILE A 316 -22.95 -6.41 -1.11
CA ILE A 316 -23.04 -5.09 -0.47
C ILE A 316 -21.66 -4.40 -0.48
N TYR A 317 -20.58 -5.14 -0.20
CA TYR A 317 -19.22 -4.62 -0.27
C TYR A 317 -18.89 -4.08 -1.66
N SER A 318 -19.21 -4.83 -2.72
CA SER A 318 -18.98 -4.41 -4.10
C SER A 318 -19.77 -3.14 -4.47
N ILE A 319 -21.05 -3.05 -4.06
CA ILE A 319 -21.85 -1.85 -4.27
C ILE A 319 -21.25 -0.65 -3.55
N VAL A 320 -20.87 -0.81 -2.29
CA VAL A 320 -20.25 0.27 -1.50
C VAL A 320 -18.95 0.74 -2.15
N LEU A 321 -18.13 -0.17 -2.68
CA LEU A 321 -16.91 0.19 -3.42
C LEU A 321 -17.21 1.01 -4.67
N ILE A 322 -18.19 0.60 -5.48
CA ILE A 322 -18.59 1.32 -6.69
C ILE A 322 -19.11 2.72 -6.33
N VAL A 323 -20.01 2.81 -5.35
CA VAL A 323 -20.54 4.09 -4.89
C VAL A 323 -19.43 5.00 -4.39
N MET A 324 -18.51 4.47 -3.59
CA MET A 324 -17.39 5.23 -3.03
C MET A 324 -16.42 5.72 -4.14
N MET A 325 -16.18 4.89 -5.16
CA MET A 325 -15.36 5.26 -6.32
C MET A 325 -16.03 6.38 -7.13
N LEU A 326 -17.33 6.26 -7.39
CA LEU A 326 -18.11 7.30 -8.07
C LEU A 326 -18.11 8.61 -7.28
N PHE A 327 -18.28 8.55 -5.95
CA PHE A 327 -18.20 9.74 -5.07
C PHE A 327 -16.84 10.42 -5.09
N ASN A 328 -15.77 9.66 -5.23
CA ASN A 328 -14.41 10.22 -5.23
C ASN A 328 -14.00 10.80 -6.59
N GLN A 329 -14.56 10.30 -7.69
CA GLN A 329 -14.20 10.70 -9.06
C GLN A 329 -15.24 11.59 -9.74
N ALA A 330 -16.49 11.64 -9.25
CA ALA A 330 -17.53 12.45 -9.87
C ALA A 330 -17.19 13.94 -9.82
N PRO A 331 -17.04 14.63 -10.97
CA PRO A 331 -16.60 16.03 -11.02
C PRO A 331 -17.58 16.96 -10.27
N ALA A 332 -18.87 16.67 -10.30
CA ALA A 332 -19.88 17.42 -9.56
C ALA A 332 -19.69 17.35 -8.04
N LEU A 333 -19.30 16.19 -7.51
CA LEU A 333 -19.06 15.99 -6.07
C LEU A 333 -17.72 16.54 -5.62
N VAL A 334 -16.71 16.49 -6.48
CA VAL A 334 -15.42 17.15 -6.26
C VAL A 334 -15.62 18.66 -6.19
N ALA A 335 -16.39 19.25 -7.09
CA ALA A 335 -16.75 20.66 -7.08
C ALA A 335 -17.57 21.05 -5.83
N TRP A 336 -18.55 20.23 -5.44
CA TRP A 336 -19.34 20.42 -4.22
C TRP A 336 -18.47 20.37 -2.96
N ARG A 337 -17.53 19.42 -2.87
CA ARG A 337 -16.57 19.30 -1.77
C ARG A 337 -15.63 20.51 -1.73
N GLN A 338 -15.18 21.00 -2.88
CA GLN A 338 -14.37 22.21 -2.95
C GLN A 338 -15.14 23.44 -2.48
N ARG A 339 -16.42 23.57 -2.84
CA ARG A 339 -17.30 24.64 -2.36
C ARG A 339 -17.56 24.59 -0.84
N LEU A 340 -17.69 23.39 -0.27
CA LEU A 340 -17.82 23.24 1.19
C LEU A 340 -16.52 23.60 1.91
N VAL A 341 -15.37 23.18 1.38
CA VAL A 341 -14.05 23.48 1.96
C VAL A 341 -13.73 24.95 1.85
N SER A 342 -14.10 25.62 0.74
CA SER A 342 -13.93 27.07 0.58
C SER A 342 -14.82 27.88 1.54
N LYS A 343 -16.07 27.44 1.77
CA LYS A 343 -16.96 28.04 2.77
C LYS A 343 -16.43 27.91 4.20
N VAL A 344 -15.83 26.77 4.55
CA VAL A 344 -15.26 26.52 5.89
C VAL A 344 -13.93 27.25 6.08
N LYS A 345 -13.17 27.48 5.00
CA LYS A 345 -11.88 28.20 5.06
C LYS A 345 -11.99 29.72 5.01
N GLY A 346 -13.15 30.30 4.75
CA GLY A 346 -13.31 31.74 4.63
C GLY A 346 -12.42 32.37 3.55
N GLU A 347 -12.05 31.59 2.52
CA GLU A 347 -11.15 32.02 1.45
C GLU A 347 -11.99 32.67 0.33
N ASP A 348 -11.77 33.95 0.18
CA ASP A 348 -12.18 35.00 -0.73
C ASP A 348 -13.02 34.63 -1.98
N ARG A 349 -14.11 35.38 -2.15
CA ARG A 349 -14.92 35.57 -3.38
C ARG A 349 -14.10 35.89 -4.65
N ASN A 350 -12.84 36.24 -4.53
CA ASN A 350 -11.93 36.51 -5.66
C ASN A 350 -11.39 35.23 -6.34
N ALA A 351 -11.40 34.08 -5.67
CA ALA A 351 -11.03 32.79 -6.28
C ALA A 351 -12.18 32.22 -7.15
N GLU A 352 -13.43 32.40 -6.74
CA GLU A 352 -14.58 31.98 -7.53
C GLU A 352 -14.68 32.74 -8.87
N LYS A 353 -14.44 34.07 -8.86
CA LYS A 353 -14.41 34.87 -10.09
C LYS A 353 -13.28 34.48 -11.04
N LYS A 354 -12.11 34.03 -10.52
CA LYS A 354 -10.99 33.55 -11.37
C LYS A 354 -11.26 32.19 -12.02
N VAL A 355 -12.00 31.31 -11.37
CA VAL A 355 -12.39 30.01 -11.95
C VAL A 355 -13.50 30.19 -12.98
N GLU A 356 -14.50 31.02 -12.70
CA GLU A 356 -15.57 31.32 -13.64
C GLU A 356 -15.08 32.04 -14.91
N THR A 357 -14.10 32.93 -14.78
CA THR A 357 -13.48 33.59 -15.95
C THR A 357 -12.56 32.64 -16.73
N ALA A 358 -11.87 31.69 -16.09
CA ALA A 358 -11.06 30.68 -16.77
C ALA A 358 -11.91 29.66 -17.52
N ASP A 359 -13.00 29.20 -16.93
CA ASP A 359 -13.95 28.29 -17.60
C ASP A 359 -14.64 29.00 -18.80
N ALA A 360 -15.06 30.25 -18.65
CA ALA A 360 -15.65 31.03 -19.74
C ALA A 360 -14.68 31.24 -20.91
N SER A 361 -13.42 31.56 -20.63
CA SER A 361 -12.39 31.71 -21.66
C SER A 361 -12.08 30.39 -22.39
N TYR A 362 -12.09 29.27 -21.69
CA TYR A 362 -11.88 27.94 -22.28
C TYR A 362 -13.03 27.53 -23.20
N PHE A 363 -14.28 27.82 -22.81
CA PHE A 363 -15.46 27.57 -23.67
C PHE A 363 -15.50 28.48 -24.90
N GLU A 364 -15.07 29.74 -24.80
CA GLU A 364 -14.92 30.64 -25.95
C GLU A 364 -13.83 30.18 -26.91
N GLU A 365 -12.70 29.72 -26.39
CA GLU A 365 -11.59 29.20 -27.20
C GLU A 365 -11.97 27.90 -27.95
N MET A 366 -12.72 27.01 -27.32
CA MET A 366 -13.28 25.80 -27.94
C MET A 366 -14.31 26.13 -29.01
N LYS A 367 -15.16 27.13 -28.78
CA LYS A 367 -16.16 27.58 -29.75
C LYS A 367 -15.52 28.24 -30.97
N ASN A 368 -14.47 29.01 -30.79
CA ASN A 368 -13.73 29.60 -31.90
C ASN A 368 -12.96 28.55 -32.72
N LYS A 369 -12.34 27.55 -32.10
CA LYS A 369 -11.72 26.43 -32.79
C LYS A 369 -12.70 25.60 -33.62
N SER A 370 -13.89 25.34 -33.08
CA SER A 370 -14.92 24.59 -33.80
C SER A 370 -15.52 25.38 -34.98
N SER A 371 -15.55 26.72 -34.91
CA SER A 371 -15.98 27.57 -36.04
C SER A 371 -14.89 27.74 -37.10
N GLU A 372 -13.60 27.71 -36.74
CA GLU A 372 -12.48 27.69 -37.71
C GLU A 372 -12.38 26.36 -38.47
N GLU A 373 -12.66 25.21 -37.81
CA GLU A 373 -12.69 23.90 -38.45
C GLU A 373 -13.87 23.76 -39.42
N THR A 374 -15.05 24.28 -39.08
CA THR A 374 -16.21 24.28 -39.99
C THR A 374 -16.03 25.23 -41.16
N GLY A 375 -15.40 26.40 -40.98
CA GLY A 375 -15.08 27.34 -42.06
C GLY A 375 -14.05 26.82 -43.08
N ASN A 376 -13.12 26.01 -42.59
CA ASN A 376 -12.10 25.36 -43.46
C ASN A 376 -12.66 24.18 -44.28
N GLU A 377 -13.68 23.47 -43.75
CA GLU A 377 -14.35 22.41 -44.50
C GLU A 377 -15.28 22.94 -45.59
N GLU A 378 -15.88 24.12 -45.44
CA GLU A 378 -16.70 24.75 -46.46
C GLU A 378 -15.84 25.34 -47.58
N SER A 379 -14.68 25.95 -47.29
CA SER A 379 -13.79 26.48 -48.33
C SER A 379 -13.14 25.41 -49.18
N VAL A 380 -12.93 24.20 -48.67
CA VAL A 380 -12.37 23.07 -49.46
C VAL A 380 -13.46 22.39 -50.31
N LYS A 381 -14.74 22.62 -50.04
CA LYS A 381 -15.84 22.11 -50.91
C LYS A 381 -16.21 23.04 -52.05
N GLU A 382 -15.86 24.30 -52.01
CA GLU A 382 -16.11 25.27 -53.11
C GLU A 382 -14.96 25.24 -54.17
N GLU A 383 -13.81 24.65 -53.90
CA GLU A 383 -12.70 24.52 -54.86
C GLU A 383 -12.66 23.15 -55.63
N LYS A 384 -13.67 22.31 -55.49
CA LYS A 384 -13.84 21.09 -56.28
C LYS A 384 -15.08 21.13 -57.14
#